data_d127bde1c79434b461dafc3d167b8e87
#
_entry.id   d127bde1c79434b461dafc3d167b8e87
#
_cell.length_a   1.000
_cell.length_b   1.000
_cell.length_c   1.000
_cell.angle_alpha   90.00
_cell.angle_beta   90.00
_cell.angle_gamma   90.00
#
_symmetry.space_group_name_H-M   'P 1'
#
loop_
_entity.id
_entity.type
_entity.pdbx_description
1 polymer ?
#
loop_
_entity_poly.entity_id
_entity_poly.type
_entity_poly.pdbx_seq_one_letter_code
_entity_poly.pdbx_strand_id
1 'polypeptide(L)'
;MDINDTKFIIDRLAHNTGVFREIFTGISPEYASWRPAEGKWSFLEVVNHIRDEEELDFRERVKAALENREAPAIHPGKWVTEKNYAGRDYISSVANFLLEREHSIEWLRSLKDIDWNSKWTNPQFEMTAYGFLVNWLAHDYLHIRQLNRMNFLYLKEKAGDVSLQYAGDW
;
A
#
# COMPACT_ATOMS: atom_id res chain seq x y z
N MET A 1 2.06 25.95 -0.07
CA MET A 1 1.62 24.65 0.54
C MET A 1 1.58 24.88 2.04
N ASP A 2 0.45 24.55 2.66
CA ASP A 2 0.28 24.73 4.10
C ASP A 2 0.89 23.50 4.82
N ILE A 3 1.63 23.70 5.90
CA ILE A 3 2.14 22.63 6.77
C ILE A 3 1.00 21.74 7.31
N ASN A 4 -0.21 22.29 7.38
CA ASN A 4 -1.41 21.58 7.76
C ASN A 4 -1.79 20.46 6.74
N ASP A 5 -1.50 20.65 5.45
CA ASP A 5 -1.79 19.65 4.41
C ASP A 5 -0.91 18.41 4.57
N THR A 6 0.37 18.60 4.88
CA THR A 6 1.31 17.51 5.12
C THR A 6 0.94 16.72 6.37
N LYS A 7 0.63 17.45 7.46
CA LYS A 7 0.15 16.81 8.70
C LYS A 7 -1.11 15.99 8.47
N PHE A 8 -2.07 16.54 7.73
CA PHE A 8 -3.30 15.81 7.38
C PHE A 8 -2.98 14.49 6.67
N ILE A 9 -2.07 14.51 5.67
CA ILE A 9 -1.71 13.29 4.91
C ILE A 9 -1.05 12.26 5.83
N ILE A 10 -0.09 12.67 6.67
CA ILE A 10 0.59 11.78 7.62
C ILE A 10 -0.41 11.16 8.61
N ASP A 11 -1.33 11.96 9.14
CA ASP A 11 -2.36 11.47 10.04
C ASP A 11 -3.34 10.51 9.35
N ARG A 12 -3.64 10.73 8.06
CA ARG A 12 -4.44 9.80 7.25
C ARG A 12 -3.71 8.48 6.98
N LEU A 13 -2.42 8.50 6.65
CA LEU A 13 -1.59 7.30 6.53
C LEU A 13 -1.58 6.50 7.85
N ALA A 14 -1.40 7.18 8.98
CA ALA A 14 -1.45 6.56 10.30
C ALA A 14 -2.82 5.94 10.60
N HIS A 15 -3.92 6.63 10.25
CA HIS A 15 -5.28 6.10 10.39
C HIS A 15 -5.49 4.86 9.52
N ASN A 16 -5.01 4.88 8.28
CA ASN A 16 -5.16 3.76 7.34
C ASN A 16 -4.44 2.49 7.83
N THR A 17 -3.45 2.59 8.72
CA THR A 17 -2.87 1.41 9.39
C THR A 17 -3.93 0.58 10.10
N GLY A 18 -4.85 1.24 10.82
CA GLY A 18 -6.00 0.58 11.44
C GLY A 18 -6.96 -0.02 10.42
N VAL A 19 -7.26 0.70 9.34
CA VAL A 19 -8.12 0.21 8.25
C VAL A 19 -7.55 -1.07 7.63
N PHE A 20 -6.26 -1.08 7.30
CA PHE A 20 -5.59 -2.28 6.77
C PHE A 20 -5.61 -3.43 7.77
N ARG A 21 -5.33 -3.17 9.06
CA ARG A 21 -5.37 -4.19 10.11
C ARG A 21 -6.73 -4.87 10.16
N GLU A 22 -7.83 -4.11 10.13
CA GLU A 22 -9.19 -4.66 10.14
C GLU A 22 -9.49 -5.46 8.87
N ILE A 23 -9.10 -4.98 7.69
CA ILE A 23 -9.28 -5.71 6.42
C ILE A 23 -8.54 -7.05 6.43
N PHE A 24 -7.37 -7.11 7.06
CA PHE A 24 -6.54 -8.33 7.12
C PHE A 24 -6.94 -9.28 8.25
N THR A 25 -7.74 -8.82 9.21
CA THR A 25 -8.17 -9.66 10.34
C THR A 25 -9.21 -10.68 9.88
N GLY A 26 -9.09 -11.92 10.38
CA GLY A 26 -10.06 -12.99 10.10
C GLY A 26 -9.92 -13.64 8.72
N ILE A 27 -8.92 -13.28 7.93
CA ILE A 27 -8.63 -13.91 6.65
C ILE A 27 -7.97 -15.27 6.88
N SER A 28 -8.62 -16.35 6.41
CA SER A 28 -8.07 -17.70 6.50
C SER A 28 -6.93 -17.91 5.51
N PRO A 29 -6.03 -18.89 5.73
CA PRO A 29 -4.96 -19.22 4.76
C PRO A 29 -5.49 -19.55 3.36
N GLU A 30 -6.64 -20.24 3.26
CA GLU A 30 -7.31 -20.52 1.99
C GLU A 30 -7.69 -19.21 1.30
N TYR A 31 -8.32 -18.28 2.02
CA TYR A 31 -8.73 -17.00 1.48
C TYR A 31 -7.52 -16.12 1.14
N ALA A 32 -6.49 -16.10 1.98
CA ALA A 32 -5.28 -15.34 1.73
C ALA A 32 -4.58 -15.72 0.42
N SER A 33 -4.65 -16.98 0.03
CA SER A 33 -4.07 -17.53 -1.22
C SER A 33 -5.01 -17.49 -2.42
N TRP A 34 -6.31 -17.26 -2.20
CA TRP A 34 -7.31 -17.20 -3.26
C TRP A 34 -7.07 -16.04 -4.23
N ARG A 35 -7.34 -16.28 -5.51
CA ARG A 35 -7.22 -15.29 -6.58
C ARG A 35 -8.57 -15.09 -7.28
N PRO A 36 -9.00 -13.85 -7.50
CA PRO A 36 -10.30 -13.57 -8.13
C PRO A 36 -10.38 -14.00 -9.60
N ALA A 37 -9.24 -14.17 -10.26
CA ALA A 37 -9.11 -14.71 -11.61
C ALA A 37 -7.66 -15.08 -11.90
N GLU A 38 -7.42 -15.79 -13.00
CA GLU A 38 -6.08 -16.07 -13.50
C GLU A 38 -5.28 -14.78 -13.71
N GLY A 39 -4.02 -14.75 -13.30
CA GLY A 39 -3.13 -13.60 -13.39
C GLY A 39 -3.44 -12.44 -12.42
N LYS A 40 -4.46 -12.58 -11.57
CA LYS A 40 -4.73 -11.60 -10.50
C LYS A 40 -4.01 -11.99 -9.22
N TRP A 41 -3.70 -10.98 -8.42
CA TRP A 41 -3.04 -11.17 -7.13
C TRP A 41 -4.00 -11.69 -6.07
N SER A 42 -3.48 -12.52 -5.18
CA SER A 42 -4.13 -12.93 -3.94
C SER A 42 -3.97 -11.86 -2.85
N PHE A 43 -4.73 -12.00 -1.73
CA PHE A 43 -4.54 -11.14 -0.55
C PHE A 43 -3.09 -11.15 -0.06
N LEU A 44 -2.48 -12.33 0.02
CA LEU A 44 -1.10 -12.51 0.44
C LEU A 44 -0.12 -11.73 -0.45
N GLU A 45 -0.33 -11.73 -1.76
CA GLU A 45 0.50 -11.00 -2.70
C GLU A 45 0.30 -9.49 -2.58
N VAL A 46 -0.94 -9.02 -2.36
CA VAL A 46 -1.21 -7.60 -2.12
C VAL A 46 -0.55 -7.13 -0.83
N VAL A 47 -0.65 -7.88 0.28
CA VAL A 47 0.00 -7.51 1.56
C VAL A 47 1.51 -7.35 1.39
N ASN A 48 2.15 -8.30 0.71
CA ASN A 48 3.60 -8.24 0.49
C ASN A 48 4.00 -7.12 -0.47
N HIS A 49 3.16 -6.82 -1.46
CA HIS A 49 3.38 -5.72 -2.37
C HIS A 49 3.33 -4.38 -1.65
N ILE A 50 2.27 -4.09 -0.88
CA ILE A 50 2.16 -2.82 -0.16
C ILE A 50 3.26 -2.67 0.92
N ARG A 51 3.72 -3.77 1.53
CA ARG A 51 4.85 -3.76 2.44
C ARG A 51 6.14 -3.32 1.75
N ASP A 52 6.41 -3.88 0.58
CA ASP A 52 7.63 -3.56 -0.15
C ASP A 52 7.58 -2.16 -0.77
N GLU A 53 6.42 -1.69 -1.23
CA GLU A 53 6.21 -0.31 -1.69
C GLU A 53 6.39 0.71 -0.56
N GLU A 54 6.00 0.36 0.66
CA GLU A 54 6.19 1.18 1.85
C GLU A 54 7.66 1.54 2.07
N GLU A 55 8.54 0.55 2.03
CA GLU A 55 9.97 0.68 2.32
C GLU A 55 10.78 1.11 1.09
N LEU A 56 10.58 0.41 -0.03
CA LEU A 56 11.46 0.45 -1.19
C LEU A 56 11.03 1.48 -2.25
N ASP A 57 9.79 1.98 -2.16
CA ASP A 57 9.30 3.01 -3.06
C ASP A 57 8.95 4.30 -2.29
N PHE A 58 7.77 4.42 -1.71
CA PHE A 58 7.28 5.71 -1.22
C PHE A 58 8.20 6.38 -0.20
N ARG A 59 8.60 5.67 0.86
CA ARG A 59 9.51 6.23 1.86
C ARG A 59 10.86 6.60 1.24
N GLU A 60 11.38 5.73 0.39
CA GLU A 60 12.66 5.96 -0.29
C GLU A 60 12.59 7.13 -1.27
N ARG A 61 11.48 7.30 -2.01
CA ARG A 61 11.28 8.43 -2.92
C ARG A 61 11.16 9.76 -2.19
N VAL A 62 10.42 9.81 -1.07
CA VAL A 62 10.36 11.01 -0.24
C VAL A 62 11.76 11.36 0.27
N LYS A 63 12.52 10.39 0.79
CA LYS A 63 13.92 10.61 1.23
C LYS A 63 14.80 11.14 0.10
N ALA A 64 14.76 10.49 -1.05
CA ALA A 64 15.57 10.87 -2.21
C ALA A 64 15.28 12.30 -2.66
N ALA A 65 14.01 12.72 -2.67
CA ALA A 65 13.61 14.08 -3.01
C ALA A 65 14.12 15.10 -1.97
N LEU A 66 14.01 14.79 -0.67
CA LEU A 66 14.49 15.64 0.41
C LEU A 66 16.02 15.78 0.43
N GLU A 67 16.73 14.71 0.08
CA GLU A 67 18.19 14.64 0.10
C GLU A 67 18.80 15.03 -1.25
N ASN A 68 17.98 15.34 -2.26
CA ASN A 68 18.40 15.67 -3.63
C ASN A 68 19.36 14.61 -4.21
N ARG A 69 19.00 13.34 -4.07
CA ARG A 69 19.76 12.18 -4.57
C ARG A 69 18.93 11.28 -5.47
N GLU A 70 19.60 10.42 -6.21
CA GLU A 70 18.93 9.38 -6.97
C GLU A 70 18.29 8.34 -6.04
N ALA A 71 17.13 7.82 -6.44
CA ALA A 71 16.52 6.65 -5.84
C ALA A 71 16.67 5.45 -6.78
N PRO A 72 16.76 4.23 -6.24
CA PRO A 72 16.86 3.02 -7.04
C PRO A 72 15.69 2.88 -8.01
N ALA A 73 15.96 2.34 -9.20
CA ALA A 73 14.89 1.92 -10.10
C ALA A 73 14.12 0.75 -9.45
N ILE A 74 12.81 0.81 -9.55
CA ILE A 74 11.94 -0.22 -8.99
C ILE A 74 11.04 -0.82 -10.09
N HIS A 75 10.67 -2.08 -9.89
CA HIS A 75 9.75 -2.81 -10.75
C HIS A 75 8.73 -3.59 -9.90
N PRO A 76 7.78 -2.89 -9.21
CA PRO A 76 6.90 -3.52 -8.22
C PRO A 76 6.12 -4.72 -8.75
N GLY A 77 5.68 -4.66 -10.01
CA GLY A 77 4.97 -5.78 -10.65
C GLY A 77 5.81 -7.05 -10.79
N LYS A 78 7.15 -6.93 -10.92
CA LYS A 78 8.06 -8.07 -10.98
C LYS A 78 8.36 -8.64 -9.60
N TRP A 79 8.33 -7.84 -8.55
CA TRP A 79 8.62 -8.29 -7.18
C TRP A 79 7.72 -9.42 -6.73
N VAL A 80 6.48 -9.46 -7.20
CA VAL A 80 5.51 -10.52 -6.86
C VAL A 80 6.09 -11.91 -7.14
N THR A 81 6.76 -12.06 -8.28
CA THR A 81 7.40 -13.32 -8.68
C THR A 81 8.83 -13.43 -8.14
N GLU A 82 9.65 -12.38 -8.31
CA GLU A 82 11.06 -12.38 -7.92
C GLU A 82 11.26 -12.59 -6.42
N LYS A 83 10.36 -12.04 -5.59
CA LYS A 83 10.40 -12.17 -4.13
C LYS A 83 9.48 -13.27 -3.60
N ASN A 84 8.86 -14.06 -4.49
CA ASN A 84 7.97 -15.18 -4.17
C ASN A 84 6.92 -14.83 -3.10
N TYR A 85 6.11 -13.79 -3.35
CA TYR A 85 5.09 -13.36 -2.38
C TYR A 85 4.09 -14.46 -2.05
N ALA A 86 3.69 -15.26 -3.04
CA ALA A 86 2.73 -16.36 -2.86
C ALA A 86 3.23 -17.48 -1.92
N GLY A 87 4.54 -17.61 -1.75
CA GLY A 87 5.15 -18.63 -0.88
C GLY A 87 5.39 -18.17 0.57
N ARG A 88 4.97 -16.93 0.93
CA ARG A 88 5.17 -16.38 2.27
C ARG A 88 4.06 -16.79 3.23
N ASP A 89 4.36 -16.72 4.53
CA ASP A 89 3.35 -16.87 5.59
C ASP A 89 2.48 -15.62 5.70
N TYR A 90 1.15 -15.78 5.71
CA TYR A 90 0.21 -14.66 5.71
C TYR A 90 0.30 -13.83 6.99
N ILE A 91 0.33 -14.48 8.15
CA ILE A 91 0.34 -13.78 9.45
C ILE A 91 1.61 -12.95 9.58
N SER A 92 2.75 -13.54 9.24
CA SER A 92 4.04 -12.85 9.24
C SER A 92 4.05 -11.70 8.21
N SER A 93 3.44 -11.86 7.05
CA SER A 93 3.36 -10.81 6.02
C SER A 93 2.55 -9.61 6.50
N VAL A 94 1.41 -9.84 7.15
CA VAL A 94 0.58 -8.78 7.76
C VAL A 94 1.35 -8.07 8.87
N ALA A 95 1.97 -8.82 9.79
CA ALA A 95 2.75 -8.25 10.87
C ALA A 95 3.91 -7.37 10.34
N ASN A 96 4.63 -7.84 9.32
CA ASN A 96 5.72 -7.11 8.69
C ASN A 96 5.24 -5.83 8.00
N PHE A 97 4.09 -5.85 7.31
CA PHE A 97 3.51 -4.63 6.73
C PHE A 97 3.15 -3.60 7.81
N LEU A 98 2.46 -4.03 8.87
CA LEU A 98 2.03 -3.12 9.93
C LEU A 98 3.24 -2.49 10.64
N LEU A 99 4.28 -3.27 10.92
CA LEU A 99 5.53 -2.78 11.52
C LEU A 99 6.22 -1.77 10.60
N GLU A 100 6.33 -2.07 9.30
CA GLU A 100 6.98 -1.19 8.33
C GLU A 100 6.21 0.13 8.18
N ARG A 101 4.88 0.10 8.22
CA ARG A 101 4.04 1.29 8.23
C ARG A 101 4.26 2.12 9.51
N GLU A 102 4.37 1.50 10.67
CA GLU A 102 4.69 2.19 11.92
C GLU A 102 6.04 2.92 11.81
N HIS A 103 7.07 2.26 11.31
CA HIS A 103 8.39 2.87 11.06
C HIS A 103 8.28 4.08 10.11
N SER A 104 7.49 3.98 9.05
CA SER A 104 7.29 5.09 8.11
C SER A 104 6.60 6.28 8.75
N ILE A 105 5.56 6.04 9.56
CA ILE A 105 4.84 7.11 10.26
C ILE A 105 5.73 7.79 11.31
N GLU A 106 6.49 7.02 12.07
CA GLU A 106 7.46 7.56 13.04
C GLU A 106 8.51 8.42 12.34
N TRP A 107 9.08 7.92 11.24
CA TRP A 107 10.03 8.67 10.42
C TRP A 107 9.41 9.97 9.88
N LEU A 108 8.23 9.93 9.25
CA LEU A 108 7.55 11.12 8.72
C LEU A 108 7.29 12.16 9.80
N ARG A 109 6.89 11.73 11.00
CA ARG A 109 6.65 12.62 12.16
C ARG A 109 7.93 13.18 12.76
N SER A 110 9.06 12.53 12.58
CA SER A 110 10.36 13.00 13.05
C SER A 110 10.95 14.12 12.20
N LEU A 111 10.48 14.28 10.97
CA LEU A 111 10.98 15.30 10.04
C LEU A 111 10.64 16.71 10.54
N LYS A 112 11.64 17.58 10.58
CA LYS A 112 11.50 18.99 11.02
C LYS A 112 12.14 19.90 9.98
N ASP A 113 11.57 21.09 9.83
CA ASP A 113 12.08 22.17 8.98
C ASP A 113 12.32 21.69 7.52
N ILE A 114 11.40 20.89 6.99
CA ILE A 114 11.51 20.23 5.70
C ILE A 114 10.96 21.12 4.59
N ASP A 115 11.74 21.26 3.52
CA ASP A 115 11.24 21.79 2.24
C ASP A 115 10.54 20.68 1.44
N TRP A 116 9.24 20.60 1.59
CA TRP A 116 8.39 19.63 0.87
C TRP A 116 8.30 19.91 -0.65
N ASN A 117 8.80 21.07 -1.13
CA ASN A 117 8.94 21.35 -2.56
C ASN A 117 10.25 20.84 -3.14
N SER A 118 11.15 20.29 -2.30
CA SER A 118 12.35 19.60 -2.78
C SER A 118 11.98 18.55 -3.81
N LYS A 119 12.72 18.49 -4.90
CA LYS A 119 12.37 17.69 -6.08
C LYS A 119 13.29 16.51 -6.23
N TRP A 120 12.68 15.40 -6.61
CA TRP A 120 13.37 14.28 -7.24
C TRP A 120 13.18 14.36 -8.74
N THR A 121 14.27 14.28 -9.49
CA THR A 121 14.26 14.41 -10.95
C THR A 121 14.98 13.23 -11.57
N ASN A 122 14.38 12.65 -12.60
CA ASN A 122 15.06 11.73 -13.50
C ASN A 122 14.71 12.08 -14.96
N PRO A 123 15.31 11.43 -15.96
CA PRO A 123 15.05 11.75 -17.37
C PRO A 123 13.60 11.58 -17.82
N GLN A 124 12.76 10.87 -17.05
CA GLN A 124 11.40 10.53 -17.44
C GLN A 124 10.36 11.43 -16.77
N PHE A 125 10.59 11.86 -15.53
CA PHE A 125 9.65 12.74 -14.80
C PHE A 125 10.31 13.42 -13.60
N GLU A 126 9.64 14.46 -13.10
CA GLU A 126 10.00 15.22 -11.91
C GLU A 126 8.83 15.13 -10.91
N MET A 127 9.13 14.96 -9.63
CA MET A 127 8.12 14.99 -8.57
C MET A 127 8.71 15.57 -7.28
N THR A 128 7.90 16.34 -6.54
CA THR A 128 8.30 16.88 -5.24
C THR A 128 8.17 15.83 -4.14
N ALA A 129 8.86 16.02 -3.02
CA ALA A 129 8.67 15.22 -1.81
C ALA A 129 7.20 15.18 -1.37
N TYR A 130 6.51 16.33 -1.44
CA TYR A 130 5.06 16.39 -1.21
C TYR A 130 4.26 15.58 -2.22
N GLY A 131 4.62 15.63 -3.50
CA GLY A 131 3.98 14.85 -4.54
C GLY A 131 4.05 13.35 -4.24
N PHE A 132 5.20 12.84 -3.83
CA PHE A 132 5.34 11.46 -3.39
C PHE A 132 4.50 11.15 -2.15
N LEU A 133 4.45 12.03 -1.15
CA LEU A 133 3.65 11.85 0.05
C LEU A 133 2.13 11.78 -0.27
N VAL A 134 1.64 12.64 -1.16
CA VAL A 134 0.24 12.62 -1.65
C VAL A 134 -0.06 11.31 -2.36
N ASN A 135 0.84 10.86 -3.25
CA ASN A 135 0.67 9.61 -3.99
C ASN A 135 0.74 8.39 -3.08
N TRP A 136 1.51 8.44 -2.01
CA TRP A 136 1.52 7.39 -0.99
C TRP A 136 0.14 7.19 -0.35
N LEU A 137 -0.50 8.26 0.06
CA LEU A 137 -1.87 8.20 0.58
C LEU A 137 -2.89 7.74 -0.48
N ALA A 138 -2.74 8.23 -1.71
CA ALA A 138 -3.59 7.79 -2.82
C ALA A 138 -3.44 6.29 -3.10
N HIS A 139 -2.22 5.75 -3.01
CA HIS A 139 -1.91 4.33 -3.14
C HIS A 139 -2.61 3.48 -2.06
N ASP A 140 -2.64 3.94 -0.81
CA ASP A 140 -3.45 3.31 0.24
C ASP A 140 -4.91 3.15 -0.20
N TYR A 141 -5.54 4.22 -0.67
CA TYR A 141 -6.95 4.16 -1.09
C TYR A 141 -7.18 3.23 -2.28
N LEU A 142 -6.23 3.14 -3.21
CA LEU A 142 -6.31 2.19 -4.31
C LEU A 142 -6.29 0.74 -3.80
N HIS A 143 -5.40 0.43 -2.85
CA HIS A 143 -5.31 -0.92 -2.28
C HIS A 143 -6.45 -1.25 -1.32
N ILE A 144 -6.94 -0.31 -0.52
CA ILE A 144 -8.16 -0.49 0.28
C ILE A 144 -9.35 -0.84 -0.62
N ARG A 145 -9.53 -0.12 -1.73
CA ARG A 145 -10.55 -0.44 -2.73
C ARG A 145 -10.34 -1.82 -3.35
N GLN A 146 -9.10 -2.16 -3.72
CA GLN A 146 -8.77 -3.48 -4.27
C GLN A 146 -9.12 -4.60 -3.31
N LEU A 147 -8.70 -4.50 -2.04
CA LEU A 147 -8.94 -5.51 -1.02
C LEU A 147 -10.44 -5.67 -0.71
N ASN A 148 -11.19 -4.57 -0.62
CA ASN A 148 -12.64 -4.63 -0.46
C ASN A 148 -13.33 -5.29 -1.67
N ARG A 149 -12.84 -5.03 -2.89
CA ARG A 149 -13.34 -5.73 -4.08
C ARG A 149 -13.03 -7.23 -4.01
N MET A 150 -11.87 -7.62 -3.51
CA MET A 150 -11.52 -9.03 -3.33
C MET A 150 -12.45 -9.69 -2.30
N ASN A 151 -12.77 -9.02 -1.19
CA ASN A 151 -13.77 -9.47 -0.21
C ASN A 151 -15.13 -9.73 -0.87
N PHE A 152 -15.59 -8.79 -1.69
CA PHE A 152 -16.86 -8.93 -2.42
C PHE A 152 -16.83 -10.11 -3.41
N LEU A 153 -15.76 -10.26 -4.17
CA LEU A 153 -15.63 -11.34 -5.14
C LEU A 153 -15.53 -12.72 -4.47
N TYR A 154 -14.83 -12.83 -3.35
CA TYR A 154 -14.75 -14.05 -2.56
C TYR A 154 -16.13 -14.42 -1.96
N LEU A 155 -16.84 -13.43 -1.41
CA LEU A 155 -18.22 -13.63 -0.96
C LEU A 155 -19.10 -14.12 -2.10
N LYS A 156 -19.00 -13.53 -3.29
CA LYS A 156 -19.77 -13.94 -4.47
C LYS A 156 -19.49 -15.38 -4.86
N GLU A 157 -18.24 -15.84 -4.82
CA GLU A 157 -17.87 -17.22 -5.08
C GLU A 157 -18.47 -18.16 -4.02
N LYS A 158 -18.36 -17.82 -2.74
CA LYS A 158 -18.92 -18.63 -1.65
C LYS A 158 -20.44 -18.64 -1.60
N ALA A 159 -21.10 -17.60 -2.10
CA ALA A 159 -22.57 -17.51 -2.18
C ALA A 159 -23.17 -18.43 -3.26
N GLY A 160 -22.37 -18.91 -4.22
CA GLY A 160 -22.87 -19.76 -5.31
C GLY A 160 -23.95 -19.07 -6.12
N ASP A 161 -25.15 -19.68 -6.19
CA ASP A 161 -26.28 -19.18 -6.97
C ASP A 161 -27.08 -18.05 -6.29
N VAL A 162 -26.70 -17.65 -5.08
CA VAL A 162 -27.38 -16.55 -4.37
C VAL A 162 -27.07 -15.22 -5.04
N SER A 163 -28.12 -14.50 -5.47
CA SER A 163 -27.96 -13.17 -6.04
C SER A 163 -27.56 -12.15 -4.98
N LEU A 164 -26.52 -11.37 -5.25
CA LEU A 164 -26.10 -10.25 -4.40
C LEU A 164 -26.72 -8.91 -4.85
N GLN A 165 -27.59 -8.91 -5.85
CA GLN A 165 -28.18 -7.69 -6.44
C GLN A 165 -28.98 -6.87 -5.43
N TYR A 166 -29.58 -7.49 -4.41
CA TYR A 166 -30.31 -6.77 -3.36
C TYR A 166 -29.43 -5.81 -2.55
N ALA A 167 -28.12 -6.12 -2.45
CA ALA A 167 -27.16 -5.25 -1.74
C ALA A 167 -26.72 -4.03 -2.58
N GLY A 168 -27.08 -3.99 -3.86
CA GLY A 168 -26.70 -2.94 -4.81
C GLY A 168 -25.59 -3.36 -5.76
N ASP A 169 -25.15 -2.40 -6.60
CA ASP A 169 -24.08 -2.60 -7.56
C ASP A 169 -22.70 -2.28 -6.94
N TRP A 170 -21.69 -3.02 -7.41
CA TRP A 170 -20.30 -2.85 -6.97
C TRP A 170 -19.46 -2.14 -8.02
#